data_d48fbd3c8d74d68ac1dfb9bbfe2cd571
#
_entry.id   d48fbd3c8d74d68ac1dfb9bbfe2cd571
#
_cell.length_a   1.000
_cell.length_b   1.000
_cell.length_c   1.000
_cell.angle_alpha   90.00
_cell.angle_beta   90.00
_cell.angle_gamma   90.00
#
_symmetry.space_group_name_H-M   'P 1'
#
loop_
_entity.id
_entity.type
_entity.pdbx_description
1 polymer ?
#
loop_
_entity_poly.entity_id
_entity_poly.type
_entity_poly.pdbx_seq_one_letter_code
_entity_poly.pdbx_strand_id
1 'polypeptide(L)'
;MRISSTREARLARVASAVPVALACALLCPAVAGAHAIAGDRVFPATMAVDDPGVSDEINLEYGHIKSPNDNGDDININTVSFEWDKLITSNLAFSIGSAYINRNGPDGSAKGFDNLEVGLKYLAYVNAPHEFMVSVGVKAGLGGTGAKVVSDSFSTISPAVFFGKGFGDLPTSLSYLRPLAITGEIAPNLTTNASAPNSLDWGFTLQYSIPYLQSSVKNIGLGEPFSNLIPVVELPMNTCTAGPCSGHTTGTVNPGLIWLNGWGQLGIEAQIPVNRASGRHTGVLLQAHFYLDDIFPNSVGKPLIHP
;
A
#
# COMPACT_ATOMS: atom_id res chain seq x y z
N MET A 1 -24.27 -12.08 -41.88
CA MET A 1 -23.46 -12.48 -40.73
C MET A 1 -23.42 -11.29 -39.77
N ARG A 2 -24.31 -11.29 -38.78
CA ARG A 2 -24.52 -10.16 -37.83
C ARG A 2 -23.99 -10.59 -36.47
N ILE A 3 -22.80 -10.13 -36.08
CA ILE A 3 -22.33 -10.19 -34.68
C ILE A 3 -21.54 -8.89 -34.43
N SER A 4 -22.19 -7.82 -34.00
CA SER A 4 -21.51 -6.57 -33.61
C SER A 4 -22.27 -5.65 -32.66
N SER A 5 -23.41 -6.03 -32.07
CA SER A 5 -24.20 -5.04 -31.29
C SER A 5 -24.21 -5.23 -29.78
N THR A 6 -23.61 -6.29 -29.25
CA THR A 6 -23.69 -6.58 -27.80
C THR A 6 -22.49 -6.12 -26.99
N ARG A 7 -21.34 -5.79 -27.62
CA ARG A 7 -20.13 -5.34 -26.92
C ARG A 7 -20.16 -3.84 -26.59
N GLU A 8 -20.66 -3.04 -27.52
CA GLU A 8 -20.74 -1.56 -27.30
C GLU A 8 -21.76 -1.17 -26.22
N ALA A 9 -22.87 -1.89 -26.12
CA ALA A 9 -23.89 -1.61 -25.10
C ALA A 9 -23.44 -1.94 -23.66
N ARG A 10 -22.44 -2.82 -23.48
CA ARG A 10 -21.86 -3.10 -22.14
C ARG A 10 -20.83 -2.09 -21.71
N LEU A 11 -20.01 -1.58 -22.61
CA LEU A 11 -19.02 -0.53 -22.33
C LEU A 11 -19.69 0.81 -22.01
N ALA A 12 -20.79 1.15 -22.69
CA ALA A 12 -21.54 2.37 -22.41
C ALA A 12 -22.25 2.37 -21.04
N ARG A 13 -22.63 1.17 -20.51
CA ARG A 13 -23.26 1.07 -19.20
C ARG A 13 -22.26 1.12 -18.03
N VAL A 14 -21.01 0.71 -18.24
CA VAL A 14 -19.96 0.83 -17.22
C VAL A 14 -19.46 2.28 -17.14
N ALA A 15 -19.31 2.95 -18.28
CA ALA A 15 -18.87 4.36 -18.33
C ALA A 15 -19.88 5.36 -17.71
N SER A 16 -21.18 5.01 -17.65
CA SER A 16 -22.20 5.89 -17.04
C SER A 16 -22.39 5.68 -15.52
N ALA A 17 -21.90 4.57 -14.95
CA ALA A 17 -22.02 4.30 -13.51
C ALA A 17 -20.90 4.94 -12.67
N VAL A 18 -19.72 5.10 -13.25
CA VAL A 18 -18.54 5.67 -12.56
C VAL A 18 -18.76 7.12 -12.09
N PRO A 19 -19.32 8.06 -12.88
CA PRO A 19 -19.52 9.43 -12.41
C PRO A 19 -20.60 9.58 -11.33
N VAL A 20 -21.59 8.68 -11.27
CA VAL A 20 -22.63 8.71 -10.22
C VAL A 20 -22.10 8.20 -8.90
N ALA A 21 -21.27 7.17 -8.89
CA ALA A 21 -20.60 6.65 -7.69
C ALA A 21 -19.63 7.69 -7.10
N LEU A 22 -18.87 8.38 -7.94
CA LEU A 22 -17.94 9.44 -7.52
C LEU A 22 -18.68 10.65 -6.94
N ALA A 23 -19.85 11.02 -7.48
CA ALA A 23 -20.64 12.14 -6.98
C ALA A 23 -21.32 11.86 -5.63
N CYS A 24 -21.69 10.60 -5.34
CA CYS A 24 -22.24 10.20 -4.03
C CYS A 24 -21.17 10.15 -2.94
N ALA A 25 -19.92 9.86 -3.28
CA ALA A 25 -18.80 9.77 -2.34
C ALA A 25 -18.44 11.14 -1.72
N LEU A 26 -18.70 12.24 -2.41
CA LEU A 26 -18.36 13.60 -1.97
C LEU A 26 -19.34 14.19 -0.92
N LEU A 27 -20.38 13.46 -0.49
CA LEU A 27 -21.45 13.97 0.36
C LEU A 27 -21.46 13.43 1.80
N CYS A 28 -20.54 12.56 2.20
CA CYS A 28 -20.45 12.09 3.59
C CYS A 28 -19.41 12.91 4.38
N PRO A 29 -19.79 13.64 5.44
CA PRO A 29 -18.84 14.28 6.33
C PRO A 29 -18.17 13.19 7.20
N ALA A 30 -16.89 12.92 7.02
CA ALA A 30 -16.08 12.19 7.97
C ALA A 30 -15.21 13.17 8.76
N VAL A 31 -14.93 12.81 9.99
CA VAL A 31 -14.03 13.57 10.86
C VAL A 31 -12.61 13.37 10.29
N ALA A 32 -11.98 14.45 9.86
CA ALA A 32 -10.61 14.44 9.36
C ALA A 32 -9.67 14.01 10.50
N GLY A 33 -9.04 12.87 10.35
CA GLY A 33 -7.89 12.46 11.13
C GLY A 33 -6.69 12.41 10.19
N ALA A 34 -5.60 13.05 10.57
CA ALA A 34 -4.37 13.20 9.79
C ALA A 34 -3.60 11.88 9.53
N HIS A 35 -4.08 10.78 10.03
CA HIS A 35 -3.51 9.43 9.91
C HIS A 35 -4.63 8.42 9.69
N ALA A 36 -4.27 7.18 9.37
CA ALA A 36 -5.17 6.04 9.45
C ALA A 36 -5.63 5.81 10.90
N ILE A 37 -6.56 6.65 11.40
CA ILE A 37 -7.03 6.61 12.79
C ILE A 37 -8.47 6.09 12.83
N ALA A 38 -8.72 5.10 13.68
CA ALA A 38 -10.05 4.65 14.03
C ALA A 38 -10.18 4.52 15.56
N GLY A 39 -10.84 5.48 16.20
CA GLY A 39 -10.88 5.59 17.66
C GLY A 39 -9.51 5.91 18.25
N ASP A 40 -9.05 5.07 19.19
CA ASP A 40 -7.71 5.19 19.79
C ASP A 40 -6.61 4.50 18.97
N ARG A 41 -6.98 3.84 17.87
CA ARG A 41 -6.07 3.10 17.02
C ARG A 41 -5.45 3.96 15.94
N VAL A 42 -4.12 3.99 15.89
CA VAL A 42 -3.33 4.44 14.74
C VAL A 42 -2.90 3.19 13.97
N PHE A 43 -3.19 3.14 12.68
CA PHE A 43 -2.58 2.19 11.76
C PHE A 43 -1.40 2.92 11.09
N PRO A 44 -0.15 2.51 11.34
CA PRO A 44 1.00 3.12 10.68
C PRO A 44 0.99 2.81 9.19
N ALA A 45 1.62 3.64 8.39
CA ALA A 45 1.88 3.33 6.98
C ALA A 45 2.81 2.11 6.90
N THR A 46 2.31 1.04 6.32
CA THR A 46 3.03 -0.21 6.13
C THR A 46 3.94 -0.15 4.90
N MET A 47 4.95 -1.03 4.79
CA MET A 47 6.00 -0.89 3.79
C MET A 47 5.71 -1.67 2.51
N ALA A 48 5.17 -2.88 2.63
CA ALA A 48 4.98 -3.78 1.49
C ALA A 48 3.51 -4.08 1.19
N VAL A 49 2.60 -3.85 2.15
CA VAL A 49 1.14 -3.98 2.02
C VAL A 49 0.56 -2.62 2.32
N ASP A 50 -0.15 -2.01 1.38
CA ASP A 50 -0.71 -0.67 1.55
C ASP A 50 -1.79 -0.66 2.66
N ASP A 51 -1.83 0.40 3.45
CA ASP A 51 -2.74 0.57 4.58
C ASP A 51 -4.05 1.28 4.17
N PRO A 52 -5.09 1.31 5.03
CA PRO A 52 -6.34 1.96 4.70
C PRO A 52 -6.33 3.49 4.88
N GLY A 53 -5.21 4.10 5.23
CA GLY A 53 -5.09 5.54 5.46
C GLY A 53 -5.33 6.38 4.21
N VAL A 54 -5.77 7.61 4.42
CA VAL A 54 -5.90 8.65 3.40
C VAL A 54 -5.41 9.95 4.03
N SER A 55 -4.21 10.39 3.67
CA SER A 55 -3.49 11.51 4.30
C SER A 55 -2.69 12.32 3.29
N ASP A 56 -2.13 13.43 3.77
CA ASP A 56 -1.09 14.18 3.07
C ASP A 56 0.27 13.64 3.49
N GLU A 57 0.96 12.90 2.63
CA GLU A 57 2.18 12.21 3.04
C GLU A 57 3.21 12.05 1.92
N ILE A 58 4.45 11.82 2.30
CA ILE A 58 5.54 11.44 1.41
C ILE A 58 6.14 10.15 1.93
N ASN A 59 6.19 9.15 1.07
CA ASN A 59 6.85 7.87 1.34
C ASN A 59 8.13 7.74 0.50
N LEU A 60 9.22 7.40 1.16
CA LEU A 60 10.51 7.07 0.56
C LEU A 60 10.92 5.68 1.01
N GLU A 61 11.21 4.80 0.07
CA GLU A 61 11.63 3.44 0.40
C GLU A 61 12.90 3.04 -0.34
N TYR A 62 13.68 2.20 0.31
CA TYR A 62 14.80 1.49 -0.30
C TYR A 62 14.62 0.01 -0.12
N GLY A 63 14.54 -0.73 -1.21
CA GLY A 63 14.49 -2.19 -1.26
C GLY A 63 15.75 -2.79 -1.84
N HIS A 64 16.26 -3.87 -1.22
CA HIS A 64 17.28 -4.72 -1.79
C HIS A 64 16.84 -6.18 -1.72
N ILE A 65 16.74 -6.84 -2.87
CA ILE A 65 16.37 -8.25 -2.96
C ILE A 65 17.20 -8.96 -4.03
N LYS A 66 17.44 -10.25 -3.83
CA LYS A 66 17.89 -11.16 -4.88
C LYS A 66 16.72 -11.98 -5.37
N SER A 67 16.42 -11.88 -6.66
CA SER A 67 15.32 -12.59 -7.31
C SER A 67 15.82 -13.38 -8.51
N PRO A 68 15.25 -14.55 -8.82
CA PRO A 68 15.60 -15.26 -10.05
C PRO A 68 15.13 -14.47 -11.28
N ASN A 69 15.96 -14.45 -12.34
CA ASN A 69 15.56 -14.05 -13.68
C ASN A 69 14.81 -15.17 -14.39
N ASP A 70 14.40 -14.95 -15.64
CA ASP A 70 13.70 -15.95 -16.47
C ASP A 70 14.53 -17.23 -16.73
N ASN A 71 15.86 -17.13 -16.63
CA ASN A 71 16.78 -18.26 -16.75
C ASN A 71 17.02 -19.01 -15.43
N GLY A 72 16.48 -18.48 -14.31
CA GLY A 72 16.66 -19.01 -12.97
C GLY A 72 17.94 -18.57 -12.28
N ASP A 73 18.69 -17.61 -12.84
CA ASP A 73 19.88 -17.03 -12.24
C ASP A 73 19.49 -15.92 -11.27
N ASP A 74 20.17 -15.83 -10.13
CA ASP A 74 19.92 -14.79 -9.15
C ASP A 74 20.43 -13.42 -9.65
N ILE A 75 19.55 -12.44 -9.72
CA ILE A 75 19.87 -11.03 -9.99
C ILE A 75 19.68 -10.19 -8.73
N ASN A 76 20.59 -9.24 -8.50
CA ASN A 76 20.43 -8.25 -7.44
C ASN A 76 19.55 -7.11 -7.95
N ILE A 77 18.51 -6.79 -7.20
CA ILE A 77 17.61 -5.67 -7.50
C ILE A 77 17.68 -4.70 -6.32
N ASN A 78 18.04 -3.45 -6.62
CA ASN A 78 17.94 -2.34 -5.69
C ASN A 78 16.89 -1.37 -6.23
N THR A 79 15.97 -0.99 -5.35
CA THR A 79 14.88 -0.07 -5.70
C THR A 79 14.87 1.09 -4.72
N VAL A 80 14.77 2.31 -5.23
CA VAL A 80 14.44 3.49 -4.43
C VAL A 80 13.13 4.02 -4.95
N SER A 81 12.07 3.93 -4.16
CA SER A 81 10.73 4.41 -4.52
C SER A 81 10.41 5.71 -3.80
N PHE A 82 9.55 6.48 -4.44
CA PHE A 82 8.97 7.71 -3.93
C PHE A 82 7.48 7.71 -4.27
N GLU A 83 6.63 8.03 -3.29
CA GLU A 83 5.21 8.31 -3.47
C GLU A 83 4.84 9.57 -2.69
N TRP A 84 4.05 10.43 -3.28
CA TRP A 84 3.45 11.60 -2.67
C TRP A 84 1.95 11.50 -2.77
N ASP A 85 1.30 11.54 -1.63
CA ASP A 85 -0.13 11.56 -1.48
C ASP A 85 -0.60 12.96 -1.09
N LYS A 86 -1.69 13.41 -1.72
CA LYS A 86 -2.26 14.72 -1.48
C LYS A 86 -3.75 14.65 -1.25
N LEU A 87 -4.20 15.09 -0.08
CA LEU A 87 -5.63 15.23 0.22
C LEU A 87 -6.29 16.24 -0.71
N ILE A 88 -7.28 15.77 -1.46
CA ILE A 88 -8.24 16.62 -2.19
C ILE A 88 -9.31 17.12 -1.22
N THR A 89 -9.89 16.19 -0.46
CA THR A 89 -10.81 16.44 0.66
C THR A 89 -10.32 15.67 1.88
N SER A 90 -10.98 15.77 3.03
CA SER A 90 -10.63 14.99 4.22
C SER A 90 -10.66 13.46 4.03
N ASN A 91 -11.29 12.95 2.97
CA ASN A 91 -11.50 11.53 2.74
C ASN A 91 -10.98 11.05 1.39
N LEU A 92 -10.54 11.93 0.53
CA LEU A 92 -10.08 11.63 -0.82
C LEU A 92 -8.69 12.18 -1.02
N ALA A 93 -7.73 11.33 -1.37
CA ALA A 93 -6.40 11.72 -1.79
C ALA A 93 -6.12 11.26 -3.22
N PHE A 94 -5.26 11.99 -3.91
CA PHE A 94 -4.56 11.48 -5.08
C PHE A 94 -3.11 11.19 -4.73
N SER A 95 -2.50 10.23 -5.45
CA SER A 95 -1.09 9.91 -5.32
C SER A 95 -0.36 10.03 -6.64
N ILE A 96 0.95 10.26 -6.56
CA ILE A 96 1.89 10.20 -7.66
C ILE A 96 3.20 9.61 -7.17
N GLY A 97 3.72 8.61 -7.88
CA GLY A 97 4.95 7.93 -7.48
C GLY A 97 5.72 7.35 -8.66
N SER A 98 6.94 6.94 -8.39
CA SER A 98 7.79 6.16 -9.27
C SER A 98 8.92 5.53 -8.46
N ALA A 99 9.68 4.63 -9.08
CA ALA A 99 10.84 3.99 -8.48
C ALA A 99 12.05 4.09 -9.38
N TYR A 100 13.24 4.27 -8.81
CA TYR A 100 14.50 4.07 -9.51
C TYR A 100 14.99 2.65 -9.25
N ILE A 101 15.09 1.86 -10.31
CA ILE A 101 15.45 0.44 -10.27
C ILE A 101 16.88 0.26 -10.81
N ASN A 102 17.67 -0.55 -10.09
CA ASN A 102 19.00 -0.98 -10.53
C ASN A 102 19.06 -2.51 -10.41
N ARG A 103 19.06 -3.19 -11.55
CA ARG A 103 19.18 -4.66 -11.69
C ARG A 103 20.57 -5.03 -12.14
N ASN A 104 21.21 -5.97 -11.43
CA ASN A 104 22.55 -6.46 -11.76
C ASN A 104 22.55 -8.00 -11.70
N GLY A 105 22.95 -8.63 -12.79
CA GLY A 105 23.00 -10.09 -12.91
C GLY A 105 24.07 -10.54 -13.89
N PRO A 106 24.15 -11.87 -14.18
CA PRO A 106 25.12 -12.45 -15.11
C PRO A 106 25.04 -11.86 -16.52
N ASP A 107 23.84 -11.49 -16.97
CA ASP A 107 23.59 -10.94 -18.32
C ASP A 107 23.87 -9.43 -18.42
N GLY A 108 24.35 -8.81 -17.35
CA GLY A 108 24.66 -7.38 -17.31
C GLY A 108 23.85 -6.59 -16.28
N SER A 109 23.82 -5.28 -16.47
CA SER A 109 23.17 -4.32 -15.59
C SER A 109 22.16 -3.48 -16.36
N ALA A 110 20.98 -3.28 -15.77
CA ALA A 110 19.94 -2.37 -16.25
C ALA A 110 19.51 -1.43 -15.12
N LYS A 111 19.41 -0.13 -15.41
CA LYS A 111 19.01 0.87 -14.44
C LYS A 111 18.20 2.00 -15.06
N GLY A 112 17.30 2.57 -14.30
CA GLY A 112 16.47 3.69 -14.73
C GLY A 112 15.26 3.87 -13.83
N PHE A 113 14.45 4.88 -14.14
CA PHE A 113 13.15 5.06 -13.50
C PHE A 113 12.14 4.08 -14.06
N ASP A 114 11.30 3.55 -13.19
CA ASP A 114 10.10 2.79 -13.55
C ASP A 114 9.01 3.74 -14.07
N ASN A 115 7.92 3.15 -14.56
CA ASN A 115 6.77 3.92 -15.00
C ASN A 115 6.22 4.81 -13.88
N LEU A 116 5.70 5.96 -14.28
CA LEU A 116 4.95 6.83 -13.38
C LEU A 116 3.67 6.11 -12.96
N GLU A 117 3.41 6.12 -11.66
CA GLU A 117 2.16 5.66 -11.07
C GLU A 117 1.34 6.85 -10.59
N VAL A 118 0.04 6.81 -10.81
CA VAL A 118 -0.92 7.79 -10.29
C VAL A 118 -2.08 7.06 -9.63
N GLY A 119 -2.61 7.60 -8.55
CA GLY A 119 -3.66 6.96 -7.78
C GLY A 119 -4.74 7.91 -7.27
N LEU A 120 -5.86 7.31 -6.90
CA LEU A 120 -6.92 7.93 -6.11
C LEU A 120 -7.31 6.93 -5.02
N LYS A 121 -7.41 7.40 -3.76
CA LYS A 121 -7.80 6.61 -2.60
C LYS A 121 -8.87 7.35 -1.80
N TYR A 122 -9.95 6.67 -1.46
CA TYR A 122 -11.09 7.22 -0.75
C TYR A 122 -11.38 6.44 0.52
N LEU A 123 -11.38 7.12 1.65
CA LEU A 123 -11.79 6.58 2.95
C LEU A 123 -13.31 6.43 2.96
N ALA A 124 -13.78 5.20 2.75
CA ALA A 124 -15.19 4.89 2.57
C ALA A 124 -15.94 4.67 3.88
N TYR A 125 -15.27 4.14 4.90
CA TYR A 125 -15.92 3.81 6.17
C TYR A 125 -14.96 3.83 7.35
N VAL A 126 -15.38 4.41 8.48
CA VAL A 126 -14.67 4.36 9.77
C VAL A 126 -15.66 4.01 10.87
N ASN A 127 -15.30 3.04 11.70
CA ASN A 127 -16.02 2.66 12.91
C ASN A 127 -15.09 2.78 14.13
N ALA A 128 -15.02 3.97 14.69
CA ALA A 128 -14.14 4.30 15.81
C ALA A 128 -14.29 3.39 17.03
N PRO A 129 -15.52 3.06 17.52
CA PRO A 129 -15.69 2.16 18.67
C PRO A 129 -15.13 0.76 18.45
N HIS A 130 -15.04 0.30 17.21
CA HIS A 130 -14.52 -1.03 16.86
C HIS A 130 -13.15 -0.97 16.19
N GLU A 131 -12.50 0.20 16.18
CA GLU A 131 -11.19 0.41 15.53
C GLU A 131 -11.13 -0.20 14.12
N PHE A 132 -12.15 0.04 13.30
CA PHE A 132 -12.28 -0.53 11.97
C PHE A 132 -12.41 0.56 10.91
N MET A 133 -11.69 0.40 9.80
CA MET A 133 -11.79 1.31 8.66
C MET A 133 -11.64 0.55 7.34
N VAL A 134 -12.21 1.13 6.29
CA VAL A 134 -12.15 0.62 4.92
C VAL A 134 -11.93 1.77 3.97
N SER A 135 -10.98 1.62 3.07
CA SER A 135 -10.75 2.51 1.94
C SER A 135 -10.87 1.75 0.62
N VAL A 136 -11.21 2.49 -0.43
CA VAL A 136 -11.22 1.99 -1.80
C VAL A 136 -10.36 2.90 -2.66
N GLY A 137 -9.69 2.35 -3.65
CA GLY A 137 -8.81 3.14 -4.49
C GLY A 137 -8.67 2.57 -5.90
N VAL A 138 -7.93 3.30 -6.71
CA VAL A 138 -7.45 2.84 -8.01
C VAL A 138 -6.10 3.45 -8.26
N LYS A 139 -5.12 2.62 -8.62
CA LYS A 139 -3.79 3.03 -9.08
C LYS A 139 -3.66 2.73 -10.57
N ALA A 140 -2.91 3.55 -11.29
CA ALA A 140 -2.63 3.35 -12.70
C ALA A 140 -1.13 3.57 -12.98
N GLY A 141 -0.46 2.50 -13.38
CA GLY A 141 0.89 2.55 -13.91
C GLY A 141 0.86 2.98 -15.38
N LEU A 142 1.52 4.10 -15.72
CA LEU A 142 1.48 4.71 -17.04
C LEU A 142 2.60 4.14 -17.91
N GLY A 143 2.29 3.13 -18.71
CA GLY A 143 3.25 2.41 -19.54
C GLY A 143 4.04 3.31 -20.48
N GLY A 144 5.35 3.05 -20.59
CA GLY A 144 6.26 3.79 -21.45
C GLY A 144 6.70 5.16 -20.94
N THR A 145 6.35 5.54 -19.72
CA THR A 145 6.85 6.78 -19.07
C THR A 145 8.21 6.58 -18.41
N GLY A 146 8.58 5.34 -18.11
CA GLY A 146 9.86 4.97 -17.52
C GLY A 146 10.93 4.61 -18.52
N ALA A 147 12.07 4.16 -18.03
CA ALA A 147 13.20 3.72 -18.83
C ALA A 147 12.93 2.31 -19.40
N LYS A 148 12.95 2.15 -20.73
CA LYS A 148 12.62 0.90 -21.45
C LYS A 148 13.37 -0.34 -20.96
N VAL A 149 14.51 -0.18 -20.28
CA VAL A 149 15.34 -1.30 -19.81
C VAL A 149 14.89 -1.86 -18.46
N VAL A 150 14.00 -1.17 -17.75
CA VAL A 150 13.51 -1.58 -16.43
C VAL A 150 12.00 -1.50 -16.29
N SER A 151 11.31 -0.75 -17.16
CA SER A 151 9.87 -0.50 -17.10
C SER A 151 9.11 -1.12 -18.28
N ASP A 152 7.84 -1.40 -18.05
CA ASP A 152 6.93 -1.94 -19.05
C ASP A 152 6.47 -0.85 -20.05
N SER A 153 6.24 -1.26 -21.31
CA SER A 153 5.70 -0.38 -22.35
C SER A 153 4.17 -0.26 -22.32
N PHE A 154 3.50 -1.06 -21.50
CA PHE A 154 2.04 -1.08 -21.33
C PHE A 154 1.63 -0.51 -19.97
N SER A 155 0.40 -0.06 -19.91
CA SER A 155 -0.18 0.46 -18.65
C SER A 155 -0.86 -0.62 -17.85
N THR A 156 -0.96 -0.40 -16.53
CA THR A 156 -1.75 -1.22 -15.61
C THR A 156 -2.82 -0.37 -14.95
N ILE A 157 -3.95 -0.97 -14.59
CA ILE A 157 -5.00 -0.37 -13.79
C ILE A 157 -5.31 -1.32 -12.64
N SER A 158 -5.21 -0.84 -11.41
CA SER A 158 -5.32 -1.62 -10.19
C SER A 158 -6.37 -1.02 -9.25
N PRO A 159 -7.66 -1.34 -9.43
CA PRO A 159 -8.66 -1.03 -8.40
C PRO A 159 -8.35 -1.81 -7.13
N ALA A 160 -8.49 -1.18 -5.96
CA ALA A 160 -8.09 -1.77 -4.70
C ALA A 160 -9.11 -1.53 -3.59
N VAL A 161 -9.12 -2.44 -2.63
CA VAL A 161 -9.82 -2.30 -1.35
C VAL A 161 -8.80 -2.51 -0.24
N PHE A 162 -8.81 -1.60 0.72
CA PHE A 162 -7.94 -1.60 1.89
C PHE A 162 -8.78 -1.66 3.15
N PHE A 163 -8.31 -2.35 4.17
CA PHE A 163 -9.00 -2.40 5.46
C PHE A 163 -8.01 -2.38 6.63
N GLY A 164 -8.49 -1.90 7.78
CA GLY A 164 -7.78 -1.98 9.05
C GLY A 164 -8.73 -2.33 10.19
N LYS A 165 -8.32 -3.25 11.07
CA LYS A 165 -9.05 -3.65 12.27
C LYS A 165 -8.09 -3.74 13.45
N GLY A 166 -8.32 -2.91 14.47
CA GLY A 166 -7.69 -3.03 15.77
C GLY A 166 -8.49 -3.94 16.70
N PHE A 167 -7.85 -4.47 17.73
CA PHE A 167 -8.47 -5.36 18.72
C PHE A 167 -8.73 -4.67 20.07
N GLY A 168 -8.88 -3.33 20.08
CA GLY A 168 -9.13 -2.55 21.30
C GLY A 168 -10.44 -2.87 22.01
N ASP A 169 -11.42 -3.42 21.29
CA ASP A 169 -12.72 -3.86 21.78
C ASP A 169 -12.72 -5.22 22.47
N LEU A 170 -11.57 -5.90 22.60
CA LEU A 170 -11.45 -7.15 23.35
C LEU A 170 -11.74 -6.96 24.85
N PRO A 171 -12.27 -8.00 25.55
CA PRO A 171 -12.56 -7.94 26.97
C PRO A 171 -11.27 -7.72 27.80
N THR A 172 -11.43 -7.24 29.05
CA THR A 172 -10.31 -6.93 29.95
C THR A 172 -9.41 -8.14 30.24
N SER A 173 -9.95 -9.35 30.20
CA SER A 173 -9.19 -10.60 30.37
C SER A 173 -8.16 -10.82 29.24
N LEU A 174 -8.35 -10.20 28.07
CA LEU A 174 -7.48 -10.24 26.89
C LEU A 174 -6.81 -8.88 26.62
N SER A 175 -6.68 -8.03 27.63
CA SER A 175 -6.19 -6.65 27.47
C SER A 175 -4.83 -6.54 26.76
N TYR A 176 -3.91 -7.48 26.98
CA TYR A 176 -2.60 -7.48 26.31
C TYR A 176 -2.64 -7.86 24.82
N LEU A 177 -3.78 -8.34 24.30
CA LEU A 177 -4.01 -8.54 22.88
C LEU A 177 -4.64 -7.29 22.21
N ARG A 178 -5.15 -6.35 22.99
CA ARG A 178 -5.71 -5.09 22.46
C ARG A 178 -4.73 -4.28 21.61
N PRO A 179 -3.40 -4.26 21.87
CA PRO A 179 -2.45 -3.57 21.01
C PRO A 179 -2.29 -4.19 19.62
N LEU A 180 -2.77 -5.41 19.39
CA LEU A 180 -2.77 -6.03 18.07
C LEU A 180 -3.72 -5.30 17.11
N ALA A 181 -3.32 -5.23 15.86
CA ALA A 181 -4.17 -4.83 14.75
C ALA A 181 -3.78 -5.61 13.49
N ILE A 182 -4.71 -5.70 12.55
CA ILE A 182 -4.49 -6.25 11.22
C ILE A 182 -4.92 -5.22 10.19
N THR A 183 -4.08 -5.02 9.17
CA THR A 183 -4.44 -4.29 7.95
C THR A 183 -4.33 -5.22 6.75
N GLY A 184 -4.87 -4.83 5.62
CA GLY A 184 -4.72 -5.62 4.41
C GLY A 184 -5.29 -4.93 3.18
N GLU A 185 -4.85 -5.44 2.04
CA GLU A 185 -5.28 -4.98 0.72
C GLU A 185 -5.62 -6.12 -0.22
N ILE A 186 -6.46 -5.83 -1.21
CA ILE A 186 -6.74 -6.68 -2.37
C ILE A 186 -6.85 -5.77 -3.60
N ALA A 187 -5.99 -6.01 -4.61
CA ALA A 187 -5.89 -5.19 -5.81
C ALA A 187 -5.65 -6.06 -7.06
N PRO A 188 -6.65 -6.31 -7.91
CA PRO A 188 -6.41 -6.91 -9.22
C PRO A 188 -5.64 -5.94 -10.13
N ASN A 189 -4.53 -6.40 -10.70
CA ASN A 189 -3.72 -5.69 -11.69
C ASN A 189 -4.16 -6.08 -13.10
N LEU A 190 -4.78 -5.14 -13.79
CA LEU A 190 -5.30 -5.31 -15.14
C LEU A 190 -4.37 -4.62 -16.13
N THR A 191 -3.74 -5.41 -16.99
CA THR A 191 -2.80 -4.87 -18.00
C THR A 191 -3.53 -4.44 -19.26
N THR A 192 -3.04 -3.38 -19.90
CA THR A 192 -3.54 -2.94 -21.23
C THR A 192 -2.97 -3.76 -22.39
N ASN A 193 -1.98 -4.61 -22.12
CA ASN A 193 -1.39 -5.52 -23.09
C ASN A 193 -1.98 -6.92 -22.94
N ALA A 194 -2.71 -7.38 -23.96
CA ALA A 194 -3.35 -8.69 -23.94
C ALA A 194 -2.38 -9.89 -23.84
N SER A 195 -1.09 -9.68 -24.12
CA SER A 195 -0.05 -10.71 -23.99
C SER A 195 0.63 -10.72 -22.62
N ALA A 196 0.44 -9.68 -21.82
CA ALA A 196 0.93 -9.62 -20.46
C ALA A 196 -0.09 -10.26 -19.49
N PRO A 197 0.35 -11.03 -18.47
CA PRO A 197 -0.56 -11.62 -17.53
C PRO A 197 -1.19 -10.58 -16.62
N ASN A 198 -2.47 -10.73 -16.31
CA ASN A 198 -3.08 -10.05 -15.17
C ASN A 198 -2.68 -10.76 -13.87
N SER A 199 -2.65 -10.01 -12.77
CA SER A 199 -2.38 -10.57 -11.45
C SER A 199 -3.34 -10.02 -10.40
N LEU A 200 -3.30 -10.60 -9.23
CA LEU A 200 -3.98 -10.15 -8.02
C LEU A 200 -2.93 -9.91 -6.95
N ASP A 201 -2.73 -8.66 -6.56
CA ASP A 201 -2.03 -8.32 -5.34
C ASP A 201 -2.99 -8.46 -4.17
N TRP A 202 -2.53 -9.10 -3.12
CA TRP A 202 -3.23 -9.23 -1.85
C TRP A 202 -2.23 -9.38 -0.73
N GLY A 203 -2.56 -8.81 0.41
CA GLY A 203 -1.65 -8.84 1.52
C GLY A 203 -2.32 -8.57 2.85
N PHE A 204 -1.61 -8.91 3.93
CA PHE A 204 -1.99 -8.65 5.30
C PHE A 204 -0.78 -8.21 6.10
N THR A 205 -1.02 -7.26 7.02
CA THR A 205 -0.04 -6.86 8.03
C THR A 205 -0.61 -7.16 9.41
N LEU A 206 0.13 -7.87 10.22
CA LEU A 206 -0.13 -8.00 11.66
C LEU A 206 0.82 -7.06 12.39
N GLN A 207 0.28 -6.22 13.25
CA GLN A 207 1.03 -5.20 13.99
C GLN A 207 0.72 -5.26 15.49
N TYR A 208 1.72 -4.94 16.32
CA TYR A 208 1.56 -4.80 17.77
C TYR A 208 2.05 -3.42 18.22
N SER A 209 1.14 -2.52 18.56
CA SER A 209 1.46 -1.14 18.91
C SER A 209 1.90 -0.99 20.36
N ILE A 210 3.19 -0.72 20.60
CA ILE A 210 3.69 -0.37 21.94
C ILE A 210 3.11 0.98 22.41
N PRO A 211 2.98 2.02 21.54
CA PRO A 211 2.27 3.25 21.92
C PRO A 211 0.86 2.98 22.47
N TYR A 212 0.09 2.16 21.77
CA TYR A 212 -1.26 1.78 22.20
C TYR A 212 -1.25 0.99 23.53
N LEU A 213 -0.31 0.05 23.69
CA LEU A 213 -0.13 -0.69 24.93
C LEU A 213 0.03 0.26 26.13
N GLN A 214 0.93 1.25 25.99
CA GLN A 214 1.26 2.16 27.08
C GLN A 214 0.17 3.21 27.36
N SER A 215 -0.53 3.68 26.33
CA SER A 215 -1.58 4.70 26.47
C SER A 215 -2.93 4.14 26.91
N SER A 216 -3.34 3.01 26.33
CA SER A 216 -4.73 2.53 26.39
C SER A 216 -4.90 1.22 27.18
N VAL A 217 -3.81 0.50 27.49
CA VAL A 217 -3.89 -0.77 28.21
C VAL A 217 -3.13 -0.72 29.52
N LYS A 218 -1.81 -0.56 29.47
CA LYS A 218 -0.95 -0.52 30.65
C LYS A 218 0.37 0.19 30.32
N ASN A 219 0.65 1.24 31.06
CA ASN A 219 1.97 1.86 31.01
C ASN A 219 2.99 0.90 31.64
N ILE A 220 3.92 0.40 30.83
CA ILE A 220 5.00 -0.51 31.23
C ILE A 220 6.32 0.24 31.47
N GLY A 221 6.32 1.57 31.37
CA GLY A 221 7.46 2.44 31.69
C GLY A 221 8.56 2.45 30.63
N LEU A 222 8.27 2.06 29.39
CA LEU A 222 9.22 2.23 28.28
C LEU A 222 9.34 3.71 27.92
N GLY A 223 10.57 4.20 27.87
CA GLY A 223 10.90 5.52 27.31
C GLY A 223 11.27 5.45 25.84
N GLU A 224 11.45 6.62 25.21
CA GLU A 224 11.93 6.72 23.83
C GLU A 224 13.34 6.11 23.68
N PRO A 225 13.64 5.50 22.52
CA PRO A 225 12.78 5.33 21.32
C PRO A 225 11.82 4.13 21.40
N PHE A 226 11.92 3.29 22.44
CA PHE A 226 11.21 2.00 22.55
C PHE A 226 9.70 2.15 22.75
N SER A 227 9.27 3.26 23.37
CA SER A 227 7.84 3.59 23.55
C SER A 227 7.07 3.75 22.24
N ASN A 228 7.79 4.04 21.15
CA ASN A 228 7.22 4.41 19.84
C ASN A 228 7.35 3.30 18.80
N LEU A 229 7.75 2.10 19.23
CA LEU A 229 7.95 0.97 18.34
C LEU A 229 6.63 0.21 18.06
N ILE A 230 6.47 -0.22 16.82
CA ILE A 230 5.40 -1.08 16.36
C ILE A 230 6.03 -2.25 15.60
N PRO A 231 6.26 -3.40 16.26
CA PRO A 231 6.59 -4.64 15.57
C PRO A 231 5.50 -5.01 14.55
N VAL A 232 5.92 -5.40 13.34
CA VAL A 232 5.03 -5.77 12.24
C VAL A 232 5.47 -7.07 11.60
N VAL A 233 4.52 -7.77 10.98
CA VAL A 233 4.78 -8.84 10.03
C VAL A 233 3.86 -8.61 8.85
N GLU A 234 4.44 -8.34 7.68
CA GLU A 234 3.68 -8.16 6.44
C GLU A 234 3.75 -9.44 5.57
N LEU A 235 2.71 -9.66 4.80
CA LEU A 235 2.55 -10.77 3.87
C LEU A 235 2.13 -10.23 2.49
N PRO A 236 3.01 -9.52 1.77
CA PRO A 236 2.71 -9.08 0.41
C PRO A 236 2.76 -10.26 -0.56
N MET A 237 1.65 -10.51 -1.23
CA MET A 237 1.47 -11.64 -2.13
C MET A 237 0.97 -11.17 -3.50
N ASN A 238 1.48 -11.78 -4.55
CA ASN A 238 1.01 -11.59 -5.92
C ASN A 238 0.63 -12.93 -6.54
N THR A 239 -0.59 -13.05 -7.03
CA THR A 239 -1.09 -14.24 -7.71
C THR A 239 -1.35 -13.92 -9.17
N CYS A 240 -0.63 -14.56 -10.08
CA CYS A 240 -0.89 -14.47 -11.50
C CYS A 240 -2.27 -15.08 -11.83
N THR A 241 -3.16 -14.31 -12.47
CA THR A 241 -4.55 -14.73 -12.74
C THR A 241 -4.81 -15.11 -14.19
N ALA A 242 -3.85 -14.85 -15.10
CA ALA A 242 -4.00 -15.14 -16.52
C ALA A 242 -2.67 -15.52 -17.17
N GLY A 243 -2.74 -16.19 -18.33
CA GLY A 243 -1.56 -16.59 -19.09
C GLY A 243 -0.84 -17.83 -18.53
N PRO A 244 0.43 -18.05 -18.93
CA PRO A 244 1.18 -19.27 -18.58
C PRO A 244 1.48 -19.41 -17.08
N CYS A 245 1.51 -18.31 -16.34
CA CYS A 245 1.74 -18.29 -14.88
C CYS A 245 0.45 -18.42 -14.06
N SER A 246 -0.72 -18.55 -14.68
CA SER A 246 -2.02 -18.56 -13.98
C SER A 246 -2.07 -19.54 -12.81
N GLY A 247 -2.48 -19.04 -11.64
CA GLY A 247 -2.52 -19.78 -10.38
C GLY A 247 -1.20 -19.82 -9.61
N HIS A 248 -0.10 -19.30 -10.16
CA HIS A 248 1.15 -19.21 -9.42
C HIS A 248 1.14 -17.98 -8.51
N THR A 249 1.46 -18.20 -7.24
CA THR A 249 1.57 -17.14 -6.24
C THR A 249 3.02 -16.98 -5.82
N THR A 250 3.47 -15.72 -5.79
CA THR A 250 4.76 -15.29 -5.25
C THR A 250 4.53 -14.30 -4.12
N GLY A 251 5.55 -14.03 -3.32
CA GLY A 251 5.50 -13.06 -2.23
C GLY A 251 6.54 -13.33 -1.17
N THR A 252 6.46 -12.58 -0.10
CA THR A 252 7.40 -12.66 1.02
C THR A 252 6.67 -12.63 2.36
N VAL A 253 7.34 -13.10 3.40
CA VAL A 253 6.98 -12.85 4.80
C VAL A 253 7.97 -11.82 5.31
N ASN A 254 7.50 -10.67 5.73
CA ASN A 254 8.31 -9.53 6.09
C ASN A 254 8.19 -9.20 7.59
N PRO A 255 8.95 -9.86 8.47
CA PRO A 255 9.06 -9.39 9.85
C PRO A 255 9.83 -8.08 9.88
N GLY A 256 9.30 -7.11 10.63
CA GLY A 256 9.85 -5.76 10.67
C GLY A 256 9.49 -4.98 11.91
N LEU A 257 9.91 -3.74 11.89
CA LEU A 257 9.74 -2.79 12.97
C LEU A 257 9.50 -1.39 12.40
N ILE A 258 8.46 -0.74 12.88
CA ILE A 258 8.17 0.66 12.58
C ILE A 258 8.42 1.46 13.86
N TRP A 259 9.17 2.56 13.76
CA TRP A 259 9.31 3.58 14.78
C TRP A 259 8.47 4.79 14.37
N LEU A 260 7.44 5.08 15.15
CA LEU A 260 6.47 6.15 14.87
C LEU A 260 6.75 7.38 15.72
N ASN A 261 6.72 8.57 15.08
CA ASN A 261 6.86 9.85 15.76
C ASN A 261 5.84 10.86 15.19
N GLY A 262 5.68 12.01 15.84
CA GLY A 262 4.73 13.05 15.43
C GLY A 262 5.00 13.74 14.08
N TRP A 263 6.18 13.54 13.47
CA TRP A 263 6.49 14.04 12.13
C TRP A 263 6.42 12.97 11.03
N GLY A 264 6.37 11.67 11.42
CA GLY A 264 6.42 10.56 10.47
C GLY A 264 6.88 9.28 11.12
N GLN A 265 7.41 8.38 10.31
CA GLN A 265 7.92 7.09 10.77
C GLN A 265 9.16 6.63 10.01
N LEU A 266 9.91 5.74 10.65
CA LEU A 266 10.99 4.96 10.05
C LEU A 266 10.66 3.49 10.15
N GLY A 267 10.81 2.75 9.05
CA GLY A 267 10.53 1.32 8.98
C GLY A 267 11.73 0.51 8.50
N ILE A 268 11.81 -0.72 8.97
CA ILE A 268 12.75 -1.74 8.47
C ILE A 268 12.10 -3.10 8.47
N GLU A 269 12.26 -3.85 7.39
CA GLU A 269 11.79 -5.23 7.24
C GLU A 269 12.82 -6.13 6.59
N ALA A 270 12.81 -7.40 6.99
CA ALA A 270 13.45 -8.47 6.26
C ALA A 270 12.43 -9.10 5.30
N GLN A 271 12.74 -9.20 4.02
CA GLN A 271 11.87 -9.80 3.00
C GLN A 271 12.26 -11.26 2.79
N ILE A 272 11.49 -12.19 3.37
CA ILE A 272 11.77 -13.65 3.32
C ILE A 272 10.86 -14.29 2.27
N PRO A 273 11.40 -14.79 1.13
CA PRO A 273 10.60 -15.41 0.07
C PRO A 273 9.77 -16.60 0.57
N VAL A 274 8.48 -16.66 0.21
CA VAL A 274 7.58 -17.76 0.62
C VAL A 274 7.81 -19.04 -0.18
N ASN A 275 8.42 -18.94 -1.36
CA ASN A 275 8.71 -20.06 -2.23
C ASN A 275 9.88 -19.75 -3.18
N ARG A 276 10.31 -20.75 -3.97
CA ARG A 276 11.43 -20.59 -4.90
C ARG A 276 11.17 -19.62 -6.04
N ALA A 277 9.93 -19.45 -6.45
CA ALA A 277 9.55 -18.48 -7.50
C ALA A 277 9.68 -17.04 -6.99
N SER A 278 9.45 -16.79 -5.70
CA SER A 278 9.68 -15.51 -5.04
C SER A 278 11.15 -15.18 -4.81
N GLY A 279 12.02 -16.18 -4.82
CA GLY A 279 13.46 -16.03 -4.57
C GLY A 279 14.01 -17.10 -3.62
N ARG A 280 15.30 -16.93 -3.30
CA ARG A 280 16.05 -17.87 -2.41
C ARG A 280 16.76 -17.14 -1.28
N HIS A 281 16.83 -15.84 -1.34
CA HIS A 281 17.61 -15.01 -0.43
C HIS A 281 16.69 -14.00 0.27
N THR A 282 16.98 -13.74 1.52
CA THR A 282 16.31 -12.68 2.28
C THR A 282 16.75 -11.33 1.76
N GLY A 283 15.78 -10.48 1.45
CA GLY A 283 15.97 -9.08 1.13
C GLY A 283 15.80 -8.17 2.34
N VAL A 284 15.90 -6.87 2.12
CA VAL A 284 15.64 -5.83 3.12
C VAL A 284 14.82 -4.70 2.49
N LEU A 285 13.89 -4.16 3.26
CA LEU A 285 13.12 -2.97 2.92
C LEU A 285 13.30 -1.94 4.04
N LEU A 286 13.57 -0.69 3.67
CA LEU A 286 13.70 0.44 4.57
C LEU A 286 12.70 1.51 4.13
N GLN A 287 12.09 2.20 5.09
CA GLN A 287 11.12 3.27 4.85
C GLN A 287 11.48 4.52 5.66
N ALA A 288 11.29 5.67 5.03
CA ALA A 288 11.15 6.98 5.68
C ALA A 288 9.86 7.62 5.17
N HIS A 289 8.88 7.74 6.06
CA HIS A 289 7.55 8.22 5.75
C HIS A 289 7.26 9.49 6.54
N PHE A 290 6.75 10.53 5.88
CA PHE A 290 6.54 11.87 6.45
C PHE A 290 5.07 12.25 6.33
N TYR A 291 4.46 12.58 7.47
CA TYR A 291 3.09 13.08 7.54
C TYR A 291 3.07 14.59 7.34
N LEU A 292 2.75 15.03 6.13
CA LEU A 292 2.80 16.46 5.78
C LEU A 292 1.71 17.27 6.46
N ASP A 293 0.58 16.67 6.76
CA ASP A 293 -0.51 17.27 7.52
C ASP A 293 -0.14 17.57 8.97
N ASP A 294 0.73 16.77 9.60
CA ASP A 294 1.29 17.06 10.92
C ASP A 294 2.44 18.08 10.87
N ILE A 295 3.34 17.92 9.88
CA ILE A 295 4.51 18.80 9.76
C ILE A 295 4.10 20.21 9.30
N PHE A 296 3.15 20.29 8.37
CA PHE A 296 2.72 21.51 7.70
C PHE A 296 1.19 21.69 7.66
N PRO A 297 0.48 21.65 8.81
CA PRO A 297 -0.99 21.60 8.88
C PRO A 297 -1.68 22.82 8.27
N ASN A 298 -1.00 23.95 8.12
CA ASN A 298 -1.54 25.20 7.62
C ASN A 298 -1.13 25.54 6.19
N SER A 299 -0.39 24.65 5.51
CA SER A 299 0.13 24.87 4.16
C SER A 299 -0.02 23.63 3.28
N VAL A 300 1.09 22.93 2.95
CA VAL A 300 1.05 21.76 2.04
C VAL A 300 0.30 20.57 2.60
N GLY A 301 0.21 20.41 3.92
CA GLY A 301 -0.55 19.35 4.59
C GLY A 301 -2.05 19.64 4.72
N LYS A 302 -2.55 20.76 4.13
CA LYS A 302 -3.95 21.11 4.18
C LYS A 302 -4.69 20.57 2.95
N PRO A 303 -5.88 19.91 3.08
CA PRO A 303 -6.66 19.45 1.93
C PRO A 303 -6.90 20.57 0.90
N LEU A 304 -6.95 20.24 -0.39
CA LEU A 304 -7.15 21.22 -1.47
C LEU A 304 -8.54 21.86 -1.41
N ILE A 305 -9.54 21.10 -1.02
CA ILE A 305 -10.92 21.53 -0.85
C ILE A 305 -11.27 21.43 0.62
N HIS A 306 -11.62 22.58 1.23
CA HIS A 306 -12.07 22.65 2.61
C HIS A 306 -13.58 22.94 2.61
N PRO A 307 -14.34 22.34 3.54
CA PRO A 307 -15.73 22.75 3.76
C PRO A 307 -15.82 24.16 4.32
#